data_fba34a057d834bc5abba0058008dad9f
#
_entry.id   fba34a057d834bc5abba0058008dad9f
#
_cell.length_a   1.000
_cell.length_b   1.000
_cell.length_c   1.000
_cell.angle_alpha   90.00
_cell.angle_beta   90.00
_cell.angle_gamma   90.00
#
_symmetry.space_group_name_H-M   'P 1'
#
loop_
_entity.id
_entity.type
_entity.pdbx_description
1 polymer ?
#
loop_
_entity_poly.entity_id
_entity_poly.type
_entity_poly.pdbx_seq_one_letter_code
_entity_poly.pdbx_strand_id
1 'polypeptide(L)'
;RTVLFIGLVAACCAGVATFGMFVASKFNLTTSRNQVPLTSVKIEGEKVLIPENGKTTREAGWTLRNSRGQYILTLDELEAGSLDTAEPVIEVEGDLILQLKKDTISHLESQGPVIKKGTGTLTIRGEGSLELESADAEAISSDWNGEELDADHPSAVRLETGNLTFTGAGSGIVDETVELAGA
;
A
#
# COMPACT_ATOMS: atom_id res chain seq x y z
N ARG A 1 -7.63 11.03 -53.72
CA ARG A 1 -7.07 12.01 -52.77
C ARG A 1 -8.10 12.42 -51.70
N THR A 2 -9.38 12.68 -52.13
CA THR A 2 -10.44 13.10 -51.19
C THR A 2 -10.85 12.02 -50.22
N VAL A 3 -10.88 10.76 -50.65
CA VAL A 3 -11.21 9.62 -49.79
C VAL A 3 -10.13 9.41 -48.72
N LEU A 4 -8.85 9.65 -49.06
CA LEU A 4 -7.75 9.55 -48.11
C LEU A 4 -7.82 10.67 -47.06
N PHE A 5 -8.30 11.85 -47.45
CA PHE A 5 -8.45 12.98 -46.50
C PHE A 5 -9.64 12.81 -45.56
N ILE A 6 -10.77 12.24 -46.07
CA ILE A 6 -11.93 11.91 -45.22
C ILE A 6 -11.54 10.77 -44.25
N GLY A 7 -10.79 9.81 -44.73
CA GLY A 7 -10.27 8.74 -43.89
C GLY A 7 -9.29 9.27 -42.81
N LEU A 8 -8.48 10.26 -43.16
CA LEU A 8 -7.53 10.88 -42.22
C LEU A 8 -8.26 11.75 -41.19
N VAL A 9 -9.29 12.50 -41.58
CA VAL A 9 -10.10 13.30 -40.64
C VAL A 9 -10.95 12.41 -39.75
N ALA A 10 -11.56 11.35 -40.31
CA ALA A 10 -12.25 10.35 -39.49
C ALA A 10 -11.30 9.59 -38.56
N ALA A 11 -10.10 9.29 -39.02
CA ALA A 11 -9.06 8.71 -38.18
C ALA A 11 -8.56 9.69 -37.13
N CYS A 12 -8.48 10.99 -37.44
CA CYS A 12 -8.15 12.00 -36.42
C CYS A 12 -9.27 12.15 -35.37
N CYS A 13 -10.56 12.20 -35.82
CA CYS A 13 -11.67 12.27 -34.86
C CYS A 13 -11.82 10.98 -34.05
N ALA A 14 -11.68 9.82 -34.69
CA ALA A 14 -11.61 8.54 -34.00
C ALA A 14 -10.32 8.43 -33.19
N GLY A 15 -9.22 8.99 -33.68
CA GLY A 15 -7.93 9.05 -33.03
C GLY A 15 -7.93 9.90 -31.76
N VAL A 16 -8.66 11.01 -31.73
CA VAL A 16 -8.80 11.82 -30.50
C VAL A 16 -9.67 11.11 -29.48
N ALA A 17 -10.76 10.48 -29.89
CA ALA A 17 -11.59 9.70 -28.96
C ALA A 17 -10.90 8.43 -28.49
N THR A 18 -10.23 7.72 -29.40
CA THR A 18 -9.43 6.54 -29.04
C THR A 18 -8.11 6.91 -28.38
N PHE A 19 -7.51 8.07 -28.71
CA PHE A 19 -6.34 8.57 -28.01
C PHE A 19 -6.68 8.98 -26.58
N GLY A 20 -7.82 9.63 -26.36
CA GLY A 20 -8.32 9.90 -25.01
C GLY A 20 -8.59 8.63 -24.21
N MET A 21 -9.25 7.63 -24.81
CA MET A 21 -9.45 6.32 -24.18
C MET A 21 -8.15 5.54 -24.02
N PHE A 22 -7.25 5.62 -25.00
CA PHE A 22 -5.96 4.92 -24.95
C PHE A 22 -4.99 5.59 -23.98
N VAL A 23 -5.03 6.91 -23.84
CA VAL A 23 -4.28 7.62 -22.81
C VAL A 23 -4.85 7.30 -21.43
N ALA A 24 -6.18 7.31 -21.28
CA ALA A 24 -6.81 6.91 -20.02
C ALA A 24 -6.52 5.44 -19.69
N SER A 25 -6.52 4.54 -20.66
CA SER A 25 -6.16 3.14 -20.44
C SER A 25 -4.65 2.96 -20.22
N LYS A 26 -3.80 3.74 -20.87
CA LYS A 26 -2.35 3.73 -20.57
C LYS A 26 -2.02 4.36 -19.24
N PHE A 27 -2.72 5.42 -18.84
CA PHE A 27 -2.57 5.95 -17.47
C PHE A 27 -3.04 4.92 -16.44
N ASN A 28 -4.09 4.16 -16.70
CA ASN A 28 -4.47 3.03 -15.85
C ASN A 28 -3.51 1.83 -15.97
N LEU A 29 -2.82 1.67 -17.11
CA LEU A 29 -1.82 0.62 -17.33
C LEU A 29 -0.44 0.97 -16.77
N THR A 30 -0.10 2.27 -16.63
CA THR A 30 1.14 2.70 -15.98
C THR A 30 1.07 2.61 -14.45
N THR A 31 -0.10 2.40 -13.87
CA THR A 31 -0.26 1.96 -12.49
C THR A 31 -0.22 0.44 -12.32
N SER A 32 -0.13 -0.31 -13.41
CA SER A 32 0.24 -1.73 -13.38
C SER A 32 1.78 -1.85 -13.29
N ARG A 33 2.37 -1.34 -12.20
CA ARG A 33 3.61 -1.93 -11.69
C ARG A 33 3.35 -3.42 -11.61
N ASN A 34 4.32 -4.24 -11.95
CA ASN A 34 4.25 -5.68 -11.71
C ASN A 34 3.79 -5.86 -10.27
N GLN A 35 2.54 -6.33 -10.08
CA GLN A 35 2.03 -6.55 -8.74
C GLN A 35 2.86 -7.65 -8.10
N VAL A 36 3.45 -7.37 -6.96
CA VAL A 36 4.10 -8.38 -6.15
C VAL A 36 3.03 -9.12 -5.37
N PRO A 37 2.83 -10.42 -5.60
CA PRO A 37 1.79 -11.18 -4.91
C PRO A 37 1.96 -11.09 -3.40
N LEU A 38 0.87 -10.86 -2.67
CA LEU A 38 0.89 -10.94 -1.22
C LEU A 38 1.10 -12.39 -0.79
N THR A 39 2.20 -12.68 -0.13
CA THR A 39 2.59 -14.02 0.29
C THR A 39 2.49 -14.23 1.79
N SER A 40 2.59 -13.16 2.58
CA SER A 40 2.48 -13.22 4.03
C SER A 40 1.92 -11.91 4.60
N VAL A 41 1.07 -12.05 5.60
CA VAL A 41 0.70 -10.99 6.54
C VAL A 41 0.73 -11.59 7.93
N LYS A 42 1.35 -10.90 8.88
CA LYS A 42 1.23 -11.20 10.29
C LYS A 42 0.72 -9.96 11.03
N ILE A 43 -0.04 -10.17 12.06
CA ILE A 43 -0.51 -9.13 12.98
C ILE A 43 -0.23 -9.63 14.38
N GLU A 44 0.54 -8.86 15.18
CA GLU A 44 1.01 -9.25 16.52
C GLU A 44 1.71 -10.61 16.55
N GLY A 45 2.56 -10.88 15.53
CA GLY A 45 3.27 -12.15 15.37
C GLY A 45 2.43 -13.31 14.83
N GLU A 46 1.11 -13.21 14.83
CA GLU A 46 0.20 -14.25 14.34
C GLU A 46 0.02 -14.19 12.83
N LYS A 47 0.17 -15.32 12.15
CA LYS A 47 0.03 -15.41 10.70
C LYS A 47 -1.45 -15.31 10.30
N VAL A 48 -1.78 -14.29 9.54
CA VAL A 48 -3.12 -14.08 8.98
C VAL A 48 -3.37 -15.02 7.80
N LEU A 49 -4.53 -15.66 7.78
CA LEU A 49 -4.97 -16.42 6.62
C LEU A 49 -5.25 -15.46 5.45
N ILE A 50 -4.47 -15.57 4.37
CA ILE A 50 -4.67 -14.77 3.16
C ILE A 50 -5.94 -15.25 2.45
N PRO A 51 -6.96 -14.37 2.30
CA PRO A 51 -8.22 -14.77 1.73
C PRO A 51 -8.14 -14.98 0.22
N GLU A 52 -8.88 -15.96 -0.29
CA GLU A 52 -9.13 -16.12 -1.72
C GLU A 52 -9.88 -14.91 -2.30
N ASN A 53 -9.85 -14.77 -3.63
CA ASN A 53 -10.54 -13.68 -4.32
C ASN A 53 -12.03 -13.61 -3.94
N GLY A 54 -12.48 -12.42 -3.56
CA GLY A 54 -13.83 -12.17 -3.07
C GLY A 54 -14.11 -12.61 -1.63
N LYS A 55 -13.11 -13.16 -0.94
CA LYS A 55 -13.22 -13.59 0.47
C LYS A 55 -12.61 -12.56 1.42
N THR A 56 -12.87 -12.78 2.70
CA THR A 56 -12.45 -11.89 3.79
C THR A 56 -12.07 -12.72 5.00
N THR A 57 -10.93 -12.36 5.62
CA THR A 57 -10.53 -12.80 6.96
C THR A 57 -10.73 -11.64 7.92
N ARG A 58 -11.26 -11.86 9.11
CA ARG A 58 -11.61 -10.80 10.07
C ARG A 58 -11.29 -11.20 11.49
N GLU A 59 -10.78 -10.23 12.24
CA GLU A 59 -10.68 -10.26 13.70
C GLU A 59 -11.06 -8.91 14.31
N ALA A 60 -10.95 -8.77 15.62
CA ALA A 60 -11.20 -7.51 16.29
C ALA A 60 -10.21 -6.44 15.79
N GLY A 61 -10.70 -5.27 15.45
CA GLY A 61 -9.88 -4.14 15.02
C GLY A 61 -9.38 -4.18 13.57
N TRP A 62 -9.52 -5.31 12.85
CA TRP A 62 -9.07 -5.36 11.46
C TRP A 62 -9.83 -6.35 10.58
N THR A 63 -9.70 -6.15 9.28
CA THR A 63 -10.30 -7.01 8.23
C THR A 63 -9.38 -7.09 7.03
N LEU A 64 -8.95 -8.27 6.61
CA LEU A 64 -8.20 -8.49 5.38
C LEU A 64 -9.13 -9.03 4.29
N ARG A 65 -9.24 -8.32 3.18
CA ARG A 65 -10.07 -8.70 2.03
C ARG A 65 -9.22 -8.81 0.77
N ASN A 66 -9.51 -9.83 -0.04
CA ASN A 66 -9.02 -9.92 -1.41
C ASN A 66 -10.11 -9.48 -2.38
N SER A 67 -9.84 -8.44 -3.15
CA SER A 67 -10.75 -7.92 -4.17
C SER A 67 -10.03 -7.85 -5.51
N ARG A 68 -10.31 -8.81 -6.38
CA ARG A 68 -9.72 -8.91 -7.72
C ARG A 68 -8.18 -8.91 -7.72
N GLY A 69 -7.58 -9.61 -6.77
CA GLY A 69 -6.14 -9.70 -6.61
C GLY A 69 -5.52 -8.53 -5.81
N GLN A 70 -6.29 -7.54 -5.43
CA GLN A 70 -5.85 -6.50 -4.49
C GLN A 70 -6.17 -6.92 -3.07
N TYR A 71 -5.18 -6.90 -2.21
CA TYR A 71 -5.31 -7.21 -0.79
C TYR A 71 -5.45 -5.92 0.00
N ILE A 72 -6.54 -5.81 0.76
CA ILE A 72 -6.90 -4.62 1.52
C ILE A 72 -7.06 -5.01 2.98
N LEU A 73 -6.13 -4.55 3.81
CA LEU A 73 -6.20 -4.65 5.26
C LEU A 73 -6.84 -3.36 5.79
N THR A 74 -8.08 -3.47 6.25
CA THR A 74 -8.78 -2.34 6.85
C THR A 74 -8.55 -2.34 8.35
N LEU A 75 -8.05 -1.24 8.89
CA LEU A 75 -7.95 -1.00 10.33
C LEU A 75 -9.20 -0.27 10.82
N ASP A 76 -9.74 -0.73 11.94
CA ASP A 76 -10.98 -0.28 12.55
C ASP A 76 -10.80 -0.21 14.08
N GLU A 77 -10.23 0.91 14.56
CA GLU A 77 -9.91 1.11 15.99
C GLU A 77 -8.97 0.01 16.53
N LEU A 78 -7.97 -0.37 15.74
CA LEU A 78 -7.00 -1.37 16.17
C LEU A 78 -6.05 -0.73 17.18
N GLU A 79 -6.04 -1.28 18.39
CA GLU A 79 -5.07 -1.00 19.46
C GLU A 79 -4.19 -2.25 19.59
N ALA A 80 -2.90 -2.16 19.23
CA ALA A 80 -2.06 -3.34 19.18
C ALA A 80 -0.58 -3.02 19.38
N GLY A 81 0.16 -4.01 19.89
CA GLY A 81 1.60 -3.93 20.14
C GLY A 81 1.94 -3.55 21.56
N SER A 82 3.22 -3.27 21.79
CA SER A 82 3.76 -2.85 23.09
C SER A 82 5.16 -2.26 22.94
N LEU A 83 5.44 -1.17 23.63
CA LEU A 83 6.78 -0.58 23.71
C LEU A 83 7.80 -1.44 24.46
N ASP A 84 7.36 -2.53 25.08
CA ASP A 84 8.23 -3.49 25.77
C ASP A 84 8.78 -4.60 24.84
N THR A 85 8.30 -4.67 23.60
CA THR A 85 8.71 -5.68 22.61
C THR A 85 9.16 -5.05 21.31
N ALA A 86 10.23 -5.60 20.73
CA ALA A 86 10.74 -5.15 19.43
C ALA A 86 10.05 -5.85 18.24
N GLU A 87 9.04 -6.69 18.49
CA GLU A 87 8.31 -7.38 17.43
C GLU A 87 7.38 -6.38 16.70
N PRO A 88 7.38 -6.38 15.36
CA PRO A 88 6.47 -5.55 14.60
C PRO A 88 5.01 -5.92 14.84
N VAL A 89 4.13 -4.92 14.91
CA VAL A 89 2.68 -5.16 14.99
C VAL A 89 2.15 -5.72 13.68
N ILE A 90 2.62 -5.18 12.55
CA ILE A 90 2.24 -5.65 11.22
C ILE A 90 3.51 -6.04 10.47
N GLU A 91 3.56 -7.28 9.98
CA GLU A 91 4.55 -7.71 9.00
C GLU A 91 3.86 -8.05 7.68
N VAL A 92 4.42 -7.59 6.56
CA VAL A 92 3.83 -7.81 5.23
C VAL A 92 4.89 -8.15 4.20
N GLU A 93 4.58 -9.14 3.34
CA GLU A 93 5.39 -9.54 2.20
C GLU A 93 4.52 -9.56 0.93
N GLY A 94 4.83 -8.65 0.00
CA GLY A 94 4.04 -8.38 -1.20
C GLY A 94 3.21 -7.11 -1.12
N ASP A 95 2.39 -6.87 -2.15
CA ASP A 95 1.56 -5.66 -2.24
C ASP A 95 0.37 -5.70 -1.28
N LEU A 96 0.26 -4.67 -0.44
CA LEU A 96 -0.85 -4.51 0.51
C LEU A 96 -1.37 -3.08 0.51
N ILE A 97 -2.68 -2.93 0.54
CA ILE A 97 -3.35 -1.67 0.83
C ILE A 97 -3.78 -1.66 2.28
N LEU A 98 -3.24 -0.75 3.07
CA LEU A 98 -3.66 -0.46 4.44
C LEU A 98 -4.73 0.63 4.38
N GLN A 99 -5.97 0.24 4.61
CA GLN A 99 -7.13 1.12 4.54
C GLN A 99 -7.51 1.59 5.94
N LEU A 100 -7.44 2.90 6.19
CA LEU A 100 -7.88 3.50 7.45
C LEU A 100 -9.38 3.74 7.39
N LYS A 101 -10.13 3.11 8.28
CA LYS A 101 -11.58 3.27 8.33
C LYS A 101 -11.93 4.70 8.73
N LYS A 102 -12.91 5.27 8.05
CA LYS A 102 -13.38 6.62 8.31
C LYS A 102 -13.82 6.81 9.76
N ASP A 103 -13.49 7.99 10.30
CA ASP A 103 -13.84 8.43 11.64
C ASP A 103 -13.34 7.52 12.77
N THR A 104 -12.30 6.72 12.51
CA THR A 104 -11.63 5.90 13.52
C THR A 104 -10.16 6.27 13.65
N ILE A 105 -9.58 5.94 14.81
CA ILE A 105 -8.16 6.06 15.10
C ILE A 105 -7.66 4.66 15.44
N SER A 106 -6.61 4.21 14.78
CA SER A 106 -5.87 3.01 15.16
C SER A 106 -4.53 3.42 15.73
N HIS A 107 -4.14 2.81 16.84
CA HIS A 107 -2.89 3.07 17.52
C HIS A 107 -2.07 1.80 17.60
N LEU A 108 -0.85 1.84 17.05
CA LEU A 108 0.05 0.70 17.00
C LEU A 108 1.39 1.11 17.61
N GLU A 109 1.92 0.30 18.52
CA GLU A 109 3.16 0.60 19.20
C GLU A 109 4.14 -0.59 19.24
N SER A 110 5.44 -0.29 19.18
CA SER A 110 6.52 -1.29 19.28
C SER A 110 7.79 -0.65 19.81
N GLN A 111 8.62 -1.40 20.50
CA GLN A 111 9.98 -0.93 20.79
C GLN A 111 10.81 -0.86 19.49
N GLY A 112 10.63 -1.80 18.59
CA GLY A 112 11.21 -1.83 17.24
C GLY A 112 10.33 -1.18 16.18
N PRO A 113 10.44 -1.59 14.91
CA PRO A 113 9.54 -1.13 13.85
C PRO A 113 8.10 -1.53 14.15
N VAL A 114 7.16 -0.62 13.96
CA VAL A 114 5.72 -0.93 14.14
C VAL A 114 5.18 -1.71 12.96
N ILE A 115 5.54 -1.29 11.74
CA ILE A 115 5.21 -1.99 10.50
C ILE A 115 6.51 -2.40 9.83
N LYS A 116 6.69 -3.70 9.61
CA LYS A 116 7.79 -4.25 8.85
C LYS A 116 7.30 -4.78 7.52
N LYS A 117 7.88 -4.32 6.43
CA LYS A 117 7.56 -4.79 5.09
C LYS A 117 8.78 -5.38 4.39
N GLY A 118 8.56 -6.44 3.63
CA GLY A 118 9.52 -6.95 2.66
C GLY A 118 9.33 -6.30 1.29
N THR A 119 9.46 -7.08 0.22
CA THR A 119 9.24 -6.62 -1.15
C THR A 119 7.79 -6.18 -1.40
N GLY A 120 7.55 -5.42 -2.47
CA GLY A 120 6.24 -4.93 -2.86
C GLY A 120 5.92 -3.54 -2.33
N THR A 121 4.68 -3.10 -2.57
CA THR A 121 4.20 -1.76 -2.22
C THR A 121 3.20 -1.82 -1.07
N LEU A 122 3.52 -1.12 0.03
CA LEU A 122 2.55 -0.82 1.08
C LEU A 122 1.88 0.52 0.75
N THR A 123 0.61 0.49 0.42
CA THR A 123 -0.18 1.70 0.18
C THR A 123 -1.03 2.00 1.41
N ILE A 124 -0.86 3.17 2.02
CA ILE A 124 -1.67 3.63 3.16
C ILE A 124 -2.65 4.67 2.66
N ARG A 125 -3.95 4.47 2.93
CA ARG A 125 -5.01 5.37 2.50
C ARG A 125 -6.23 5.28 3.40
N GLY A 126 -7.14 6.23 3.26
CA GLY A 126 -8.44 6.25 3.96
C GLY A 126 -8.78 7.61 4.53
N GLU A 127 -9.88 7.69 5.27
CA GLU A 127 -10.35 8.93 5.93
C GLU A 127 -10.23 8.83 7.46
N GLY A 128 -9.60 7.77 7.97
CA GLY A 128 -9.29 7.59 9.38
C GLY A 128 -7.90 8.10 9.74
N SER A 129 -7.49 7.81 10.97
CA SER A 129 -6.17 8.14 11.51
C SER A 129 -5.41 6.88 11.91
N LEU A 130 -4.10 6.92 11.72
CA LEU A 130 -3.17 5.89 12.16
C LEU A 130 -2.03 6.55 12.95
N GLU A 131 -1.89 6.15 14.18
CA GLU A 131 -0.81 6.57 15.07
C GLU A 131 0.16 5.40 15.22
N LEU A 132 1.42 5.65 14.88
CA LEU A 132 2.51 4.68 14.97
C LEU A 132 3.53 5.18 15.98
N GLU A 133 3.72 4.43 17.06
CA GLU A 133 4.71 4.75 18.08
C GLU A 133 5.83 3.70 18.09
N SER A 134 7.07 4.14 17.83
CA SER A 134 8.27 3.30 17.85
C SER A 134 9.28 3.87 18.83
N ALA A 135 9.69 3.09 19.85
CA ALA A 135 10.60 3.60 20.86
C ALA A 135 12.03 3.78 20.33
N ASP A 136 12.56 2.80 19.60
CA ASP A 136 13.99 2.73 19.26
C ASP A 136 14.28 2.61 17.75
N ALA A 137 13.24 2.56 16.90
CA ALA A 137 13.39 2.31 15.47
C ALA A 137 12.51 3.21 14.61
N GLU A 138 12.50 2.97 13.31
CA GLU A 138 11.56 3.59 12.37
C GLU A 138 10.16 3.02 12.56
N ALA A 139 9.13 3.84 12.46
CA ALA A 139 7.76 3.36 12.60
C ALA A 139 7.37 2.40 11.45
N ILE A 140 7.81 2.69 10.23
CA ILE A 140 7.68 1.78 9.08
C ILE A 140 9.08 1.50 8.55
N SER A 141 9.48 0.23 8.57
CA SER A 141 10.77 -0.25 8.09
C SER A 141 10.58 -1.28 6.99
N SER A 142 11.48 -1.25 5.99
CA SER A 142 11.58 -2.30 4.98
C SER A 142 12.84 -3.16 5.21
N ASP A 143 12.88 -4.31 4.57
CA ASP A 143 14.10 -5.13 4.54
C ASP A 143 15.19 -4.53 3.63
N TRP A 144 14.96 -3.32 3.10
CA TRP A 144 15.93 -2.62 2.27
C TRP A 144 17.18 -2.25 3.09
N ASN A 145 18.33 -2.71 2.60
CA ASN A 145 19.62 -2.55 3.25
C ASN A 145 20.49 -1.43 2.66
N GLY A 146 19.90 -0.56 1.80
CA GLY A 146 20.62 0.51 1.10
C GLY A 146 21.20 0.08 -0.24
N GLU A 147 21.04 -1.15 -0.66
CA GLU A 147 21.38 -1.62 -2.01
C GLU A 147 20.18 -1.44 -2.95
N GLU A 148 20.47 -1.21 -4.24
CA GLU A 148 19.43 -1.15 -5.26
C GLU A 148 18.74 -2.51 -5.34
N LEU A 149 17.44 -2.55 -5.02
CA LEU A 149 16.67 -3.78 -5.16
C LEU A 149 16.51 -4.14 -6.64
N ASP A 150 16.37 -5.42 -6.90
CA ASP A 150 16.09 -5.91 -8.25
C ASP A 150 14.84 -5.20 -8.81
N ALA A 151 14.94 -4.67 -10.02
CA ALA A 151 13.84 -3.97 -10.70
C ALA A 151 12.55 -4.83 -10.78
N ASP A 152 12.68 -6.14 -10.64
CA ASP A 152 11.56 -7.08 -10.60
C ASP A 152 10.89 -7.19 -9.21
N HIS A 153 11.55 -6.69 -8.15
CA HIS A 153 11.07 -6.74 -6.77
C HIS A 153 11.15 -5.37 -6.08
N PRO A 154 10.42 -4.36 -6.59
CA PRO A 154 10.47 -3.02 -6.01
C PRO A 154 9.94 -3.00 -4.58
N SER A 155 10.55 -2.17 -3.75
CA SER A 155 10.04 -1.85 -2.42
C SER A 155 9.55 -0.40 -2.40
N ALA A 156 8.34 -0.16 -1.92
CA ALA A 156 7.81 1.19 -1.80
C ALA A 156 6.78 1.33 -0.67
N VAL A 157 6.78 2.48 -0.02
CA VAL A 157 5.67 2.95 0.81
C VAL A 157 4.99 4.12 0.12
N ARG A 158 3.68 4.00 -0.09
CA ARG A 158 2.86 5.02 -0.74
C ARG A 158 1.81 5.54 0.23
N LEU A 159 1.83 6.85 0.47
CA LEU A 159 0.84 7.55 1.29
C LEU A 159 -0.13 8.27 0.36
N GLU A 160 -1.39 7.84 0.29
CA GLU A 160 -2.40 8.43 -0.59
C GLU A 160 -3.31 9.42 0.13
N THR A 161 -3.92 8.99 1.23
CA THR A 161 -4.84 9.82 2.03
C THR A 161 -4.84 9.33 3.48
N GLY A 162 -5.42 10.11 4.38
CA GLY A 162 -5.53 9.77 5.80
C GLY A 162 -4.62 10.62 6.67
N ASN A 163 -4.82 10.52 7.98
CA ASN A 163 -3.96 11.16 8.98
C ASN A 163 -2.98 10.12 9.50
N LEU A 164 -1.70 10.38 9.32
CA LEU A 164 -0.63 9.51 9.78
C LEU A 164 0.26 10.27 10.76
N THR A 165 0.36 9.75 11.96
CA THR A 165 1.19 10.33 13.02
C THR A 165 2.28 9.35 13.39
N PHE A 166 3.52 9.82 13.43
CA PHE A 166 4.67 9.07 13.89
C PHE A 166 5.18 9.65 15.21
N THR A 167 5.38 8.79 16.21
CA THR A 167 5.96 9.14 17.50
C THR A 167 7.14 8.20 17.77
N GLY A 168 8.26 8.74 18.25
CA GLY A 168 9.41 7.93 18.65
C GLY A 168 10.75 8.53 18.28
N ALA A 169 11.83 7.77 18.55
CA ALA A 169 13.20 8.22 18.40
C ALA A 169 13.75 8.10 16.97
N GLY A 170 13.14 7.27 16.14
CA GLY A 170 13.59 6.99 14.78
C GLY A 170 12.95 7.87 13.70
N SER A 171 13.33 7.62 12.44
CA SER A 171 12.65 8.17 11.27
C SER A 171 11.25 7.57 11.17
N GLY A 172 10.29 8.34 10.63
CA GLY A 172 8.93 7.82 10.47
C GLY A 172 8.86 6.63 9.52
N ILE A 173 9.54 6.75 8.35
CA ILE A 173 9.53 5.72 7.30
C ILE A 173 10.94 5.57 6.74
N VAL A 174 11.41 4.32 6.61
CA VAL A 174 12.60 3.96 5.86
C VAL A 174 12.26 2.87 4.84
N ASP A 175 12.38 3.22 3.57
CA ASP A 175 12.16 2.33 2.43
C ASP A 175 12.98 2.81 1.23
N GLU A 176 13.15 1.97 0.20
CA GLU A 176 13.76 2.34 -1.07
C GLU A 176 13.05 3.53 -1.72
N THR A 177 11.72 3.51 -1.70
CA THR A 177 10.90 4.57 -2.29
C THR A 177 9.76 4.96 -1.36
N VAL A 178 9.65 6.24 -1.02
CA VAL A 178 8.50 6.80 -0.32
C VAL A 178 7.77 7.76 -1.25
N GLU A 179 6.52 7.46 -1.57
CA GLU A 179 5.68 8.26 -2.46
C GLU A 179 4.56 8.95 -1.68
N LEU A 180 4.45 10.26 -1.83
CA LEU A 180 3.31 11.04 -1.36
C LEU A 180 2.38 11.27 -2.56
N ALA A 181 1.22 10.65 -2.58
CA ALA A 181 0.25 10.78 -3.65
C ALA A 181 -0.85 11.75 -3.24
N GLY A 182 -0.85 12.91 -3.86
CA GLY A 182 -1.94 13.87 -3.77
C GLY A 182 -1.72 14.97 -2.74
N ALA A 183 -1.30 16.12 -3.22
CA ALA A 183 -1.63 17.42 -2.66
C ALA A 183 -2.65 18.06 -3.60
#